data_9b8606c22bd30779baa2bb1e644bf554
#
_entry.id   9b8606c22bd30779baa2bb1e644bf554
#
_cell.length_a   1.000
_cell.length_b   1.000
_cell.length_c   1.000
_cell.angle_alpha   90.00
_cell.angle_beta   90.00
_cell.angle_gamma   90.00
#
_symmetry.space_group_name_H-M   'P 1'
#
loop_
_entity.id
_entity.type
_entity.pdbx_description
1 polymer ?
#
loop_
_entity_poly.entity_id
_entity_poly.type
_entity_poly.pdbx_seq_one_letter_code
_entity_poly.pdbx_strand_id
1 'polypeptide(L)'
;MRISAKEYLLMITIQKYGRAQSLEEAWQLNQNKRNRILGGMLWLRLGKGSVNTAIDLCELGLNTIEETEEAFSIGAMATLRDIEMHAGLNAYTSGAVANAVKDIVGVQFRNMATVGGSIWGRFGFSDVLTVFLAMDS
;
A
#
# COMPACT_ATOMS: atom_id res chain seq x y z
N MET A 1 -13.37 -9.06 29.17
CA MET A 1 -14.13 -8.22 28.22
C MET A 1 -14.92 -9.14 27.31
N ARG A 2 -16.24 -9.09 27.32
CA ARG A 2 -17.09 -9.88 26.40
C ARG A 2 -17.42 -9.01 25.20
N ILE A 3 -16.88 -9.35 24.04
CA ILE A 3 -17.24 -8.71 22.77
C ILE A 3 -18.53 -9.36 22.28
N SER A 4 -19.58 -8.58 22.03
CA SER A 4 -20.86 -9.11 21.58
C SER A 4 -20.80 -9.60 20.13
N ALA A 5 -21.66 -10.56 19.74
CA ALA A 5 -21.75 -11.03 18.34
C ALA A 5 -22.03 -9.88 17.35
N LYS A 6 -22.64 -8.79 17.81
CA LYS A 6 -22.88 -7.58 17.03
C LYS A 6 -21.62 -6.77 16.76
N GLU A 7 -20.61 -6.84 17.62
CA GLU A 7 -19.31 -6.15 17.46
C GLU A 7 -18.42 -6.88 16.46
N TYR A 8 -18.52 -8.22 16.34
CA TYR A 8 -17.83 -8.97 15.28
C TYR A 8 -18.26 -8.57 13.86
N LEU A 9 -19.52 -8.13 13.69
CA LEU A 9 -20.05 -7.64 12.41
C LEU A 9 -19.51 -6.26 12.01
N LEU A 10 -18.80 -5.56 12.91
CA LEU A 10 -18.21 -4.24 12.67
C LEU A 10 -16.76 -4.32 12.23
N MET A 11 -16.15 -5.50 12.22
CA MET A 11 -14.75 -5.72 11.85
C MET A 11 -14.66 -6.49 10.54
N ILE A 12 -13.59 -6.22 9.78
CA ILE A 12 -13.28 -7.02 8.61
C ILE A 12 -12.92 -8.46 9.02
N THR A 13 -13.49 -9.43 8.33
CA THR A 13 -13.18 -10.84 8.53
C THR A 13 -12.49 -11.40 7.31
N ILE A 14 -11.32 -12.00 7.48
CA ILE A 14 -10.56 -12.66 6.43
C ILE A 14 -10.72 -14.17 6.61
N GLN A 15 -11.27 -14.86 5.59
CA GLN A 15 -11.50 -16.29 5.63
C GLN A 15 -10.26 -17.10 5.29
N LYS A 16 -9.45 -16.61 4.33
CA LYS A 16 -8.22 -17.25 3.89
C LYS A 16 -7.14 -16.21 3.67
N TYR A 17 -5.91 -16.56 4.03
CA TYR A 17 -4.70 -15.81 3.71
C TYR A 17 -3.86 -16.62 2.74
N GLY A 18 -3.32 -15.99 1.71
CA GLY A 18 -2.42 -16.61 0.74
C GLY A 18 -1.33 -15.65 0.29
N ARG A 19 -0.10 -16.16 0.16
CA ARG A 19 1.02 -15.45 -0.44
C ARG A 19 1.09 -15.82 -1.90
N ALA A 20 1.00 -14.83 -2.78
CA ALA A 20 1.17 -15.04 -4.21
C ALA A 20 2.65 -15.30 -4.53
N GLN A 21 2.90 -16.30 -5.38
CA GLN A 21 4.24 -16.68 -5.81
C GLN A 21 4.63 -15.98 -7.13
N SER A 22 3.67 -15.33 -7.78
CA SER A 22 3.88 -14.55 -9.00
C SER A 22 2.82 -13.46 -9.16
N LEU A 23 3.12 -12.46 -10.00
CA LEU A 23 2.15 -11.43 -10.38
C LEU A 23 0.94 -12.03 -11.11
N GLU A 24 1.18 -13.05 -11.92
CA GLU A 24 0.11 -13.77 -12.65
C GLU A 24 -0.85 -14.46 -11.67
N GLU A 25 -0.33 -15.15 -10.66
CA GLU A 25 -1.15 -15.78 -9.63
C GLU A 25 -1.93 -14.72 -8.83
N ALA A 26 -1.27 -13.63 -8.43
CA ALA A 26 -1.93 -12.53 -7.73
C ALA A 26 -3.07 -11.93 -8.56
N TRP A 27 -2.84 -11.74 -9.86
CA TRP A 27 -3.84 -11.25 -10.80
C TRP A 27 -5.03 -12.21 -10.92
N GLN A 28 -4.78 -13.50 -11.12
CA GLN A 28 -5.82 -14.53 -11.22
C GLN A 28 -6.68 -14.59 -9.94
N LEU A 29 -6.03 -14.60 -8.78
CA LEU A 29 -6.73 -14.57 -7.50
C LEU A 29 -7.59 -13.30 -7.34
N ASN A 30 -7.10 -12.16 -7.83
CA ASN A 30 -7.78 -10.87 -7.70
C ASN A 30 -8.98 -10.72 -8.65
N GLN A 31 -9.18 -11.63 -9.63
CA GLN A 31 -10.39 -11.65 -10.45
C GLN A 31 -11.65 -11.93 -9.63
N ASN A 32 -11.52 -12.62 -8.52
CA ASN A 32 -12.62 -12.78 -7.57
C ASN A 32 -12.83 -11.49 -6.78
N LYS A 33 -13.97 -10.83 -6.99
CA LYS A 33 -14.33 -9.56 -6.33
C LYS A 33 -14.39 -9.62 -4.79
N ARG A 34 -14.43 -10.81 -4.21
CA ARG A 34 -14.38 -11.03 -2.74
C ARG A 34 -12.97 -11.17 -2.22
N ASN A 35 -11.98 -11.29 -3.08
CA ASN A 35 -10.57 -11.29 -2.68
C ASN A 35 -10.04 -9.86 -2.57
N ARG A 36 -8.96 -9.68 -1.83
CA ARG A 36 -8.29 -8.38 -1.68
C ARG A 36 -6.80 -8.56 -1.67
N ILE A 37 -6.12 -7.77 -2.48
CA ILE A 37 -4.66 -7.61 -2.38
C ILE A 37 -4.37 -6.81 -1.11
N LEU A 38 -3.36 -7.26 -0.36
CA LEU A 38 -2.90 -6.58 0.84
C LEU A 38 -1.76 -5.61 0.49
N GLY A 39 -1.94 -4.35 0.86
CA GLY A 39 -0.84 -3.42 1.09
C GLY A 39 -0.55 -3.35 2.60
N GLY A 40 -0.36 -2.16 3.14
CA GLY A 40 -0.16 -1.97 4.59
C GLY A 40 -1.40 -2.22 5.46
N MET A 41 -2.53 -2.56 4.90
CA MET A 41 -3.81 -2.84 5.56
C MET A 41 -4.41 -1.69 6.40
N LEU A 42 -3.85 -0.51 6.38
CA LEU A 42 -4.24 0.58 7.29
C LEU A 42 -5.69 1.04 7.09
N TRP A 43 -6.15 1.11 5.86
CA TRP A 43 -7.54 1.39 5.52
C TRP A 43 -8.41 0.12 5.50
N LEU A 44 -7.88 -0.97 4.97
CA LEU A 44 -8.62 -2.21 4.85
C LEU A 44 -9.11 -2.72 6.20
N ARG A 45 -8.28 -2.64 7.25
CA ARG A 45 -8.63 -3.08 8.62
C ARG A 45 -9.76 -2.27 9.25
N LEU A 46 -10.00 -1.05 8.77
CA LEU A 46 -11.11 -0.19 9.23
C LEU A 46 -12.44 -0.51 8.51
N GLY A 47 -12.36 -1.33 7.47
CA GLY A 47 -13.52 -1.76 6.71
C GLY A 47 -14.40 -2.76 7.48
N LYS A 48 -15.57 -2.98 6.93
CA LYS A 48 -16.55 -3.95 7.43
C LYS A 48 -16.76 -5.03 6.37
N GLY A 49 -17.18 -6.20 6.81
CA GLY A 49 -17.57 -7.29 5.92
C GLY A 49 -16.54 -8.41 5.84
N SER A 50 -16.68 -9.27 4.82
CA SER A 50 -15.88 -10.48 4.66
C SER A 50 -15.01 -10.42 3.41
N VAL A 51 -13.73 -10.72 3.57
CA VAL A 51 -12.77 -10.98 2.51
C VAL A 51 -12.60 -12.50 2.41
N ASN A 52 -12.82 -13.03 1.20
CA ASN A 52 -12.66 -14.47 0.98
C ASN A 52 -11.18 -14.88 1.05
N THR A 53 -10.34 -14.24 0.24
CA THR A 53 -8.89 -14.45 0.29
C THR A 53 -8.17 -13.11 0.37
N ALA A 54 -7.34 -12.95 1.39
CA ALA A 54 -6.35 -11.87 1.47
C ALA A 54 -5.09 -12.32 0.74
N ILE A 55 -4.72 -11.59 -0.31
CA ILE A 55 -3.61 -11.91 -1.22
C ILE A 55 -2.42 -11.06 -0.80
N ASP A 56 -1.38 -11.69 -0.27
CA ASP A 56 -0.15 -11.02 0.12
C ASP A 56 0.89 -11.09 -1.00
N LEU A 57 1.54 -9.97 -1.28
CA LEU A 57 2.55 -9.80 -2.32
C LEU A 57 3.98 -9.79 -1.77
N CYS A 58 4.19 -10.12 -0.49
CA CYS A 58 5.48 -9.94 0.18
C CYS A 58 6.63 -10.77 -0.43
N GLU A 59 6.33 -11.84 -1.16
CA GLU A 59 7.35 -12.70 -1.79
C GLU A 59 7.71 -12.27 -3.23
N LEU A 60 7.09 -11.20 -3.74
CA LEU A 60 7.28 -10.79 -5.14
C LEU A 60 8.37 -9.73 -5.34
N GLY A 61 9.10 -9.34 -4.29
CA GLY A 61 10.18 -8.34 -4.39
C GLY A 61 9.70 -6.93 -4.74
N LEU A 62 8.42 -6.61 -4.52
CA LEU A 62 7.81 -5.33 -4.89
C LEU A 62 8.03 -4.22 -3.84
N ASN A 63 8.94 -4.41 -2.91
CA ASN A 63 9.25 -3.46 -1.83
C ASN A 63 10.54 -2.68 -2.06
N THR A 64 11.09 -2.71 -3.28
CA THR A 64 12.34 -2.05 -3.65
C THR A 64 12.09 -0.71 -4.34
N ILE A 65 13.09 0.16 -4.29
CA ILE A 65 13.19 1.37 -5.11
C ILE A 65 14.49 1.24 -5.89
N GLU A 66 14.40 1.13 -7.20
CA GLU A 66 15.54 1.04 -8.10
C GLU A 66 15.76 2.40 -8.74
N GLU A 67 17.02 2.86 -8.72
CA GLU A 67 17.46 4.11 -9.29
C GLU A 67 18.37 3.83 -10.48
N THR A 68 18.08 4.44 -11.61
CA THR A 68 18.92 4.43 -12.81
C THR A 68 19.26 5.87 -13.20
N GLU A 69 20.08 6.06 -14.22
CA GLU A 69 20.37 7.40 -14.75
C GLU A 69 19.14 8.10 -15.34
N GLU A 70 18.13 7.33 -15.75
CA GLU A 70 16.96 7.85 -16.47
C GLU A 70 15.68 7.85 -15.64
N ALA A 71 15.56 6.96 -14.63
CA ALA A 71 14.28 6.75 -13.93
C ALA A 71 14.43 6.15 -12.54
N PHE A 72 13.41 6.34 -11.73
CA PHE A 72 13.14 5.60 -10.49
C PHE A 72 12.02 4.59 -10.71
N SER A 73 12.28 3.31 -10.43
CA SER A 73 11.27 2.25 -10.42
C SER A 73 10.89 1.96 -8.97
N ILE A 74 9.66 2.31 -8.58
CA ILE A 74 9.18 2.19 -7.21
C ILE A 74 8.21 1.03 -7.13
N GLY A 75 8.57 0.01 -6.36
CA GLY A 75 7.71 -1.15 -6.15
C GLY A 75 6.43 -0.80 -5.41
N ALA A 76 5.33 -1.46 -5.78
CA ALA A 76 4.00 -1.19 -5.18
C ALA A 76 3.95 -1.45 -3.66
N MET A 77 4.83 -2.30 -3.14
CA MET A 77 4.96 -2.63 -1.72
C MET A 77 6.02 -1.80 -0.99
N ALA A 78 6.75 -0.90 -1.68
CA ALA A 78 7.60 0.08 -1.03
C ALA A 78 6.75 0.94 -0.09
N THR A 79 7.27 1.20 1.10
CA THR A 79 6.53 1.94 2.12
C THR A 79 6.63 3.45 1.89
N LEU A 80 5.72 4.21 2.49
CA LEU A 80 5.83 5.68 2.48
C LEU A 80 7.10 6.14 3.19
N ARG A 81 7.60 5.35 4.15
CA ARG A 81 8.87 5.64 4.82
C ARG A 81 10.05 5.42 3.89
N ASP A 82 10.02 4.41 3.03
CA ASP A 82 11.09 4.16 2.07
C ASP A 82 11.23 5.34 1.11
N ILE A 83 10.14 5.83 0.51
CA ILE A 83 10.19 7.00 -0.38
C ILE A 83 10.54 8.29 0.36
N GLU A 84 10.10 8.45 1.62
CA GLU A 84 10.47 9.59 2.48
C GLU A 84 11.99 9.68 2.69
N MET A 85 12.65 8.53 2.86
CA MET A 85 14.06 8.45 3.21
C MET A 85 15.00 8.23 2.02
N HIS A 86 14.47 7.99 0.83
CA HIS A 86 15.29 7.69 -0.36
C HIS A 86 16.05 8.93 -0.84
N ALA A 87 17.37 8.93 -0.67
CA ALA A 87 18.21 10.10 -0.93
C ALA A 87 18.14 10.57 -2.39
N GLY A 88 18.32 9.64 -3.35
CA GLY A 88 18.31 9.95 -4.79
C GLY A 88 16.96 10.51 -5.25
N LEU A 89 15.85 9.86 -4.87
CA LEU A 89 14.50 10.32 -5.21
C LEU A 89 14.24 11.73 -4.67
N ASN A 90 14.66 12.01 -3.43
CA ASN A 90 14.46 13.31 -2.82
C ASN A 90 15.38 14.39 -3.39
N ALA A 91 16.60 14.03 -3.79
CA ALA A 91 17.48 14.95 -4.52
C ALA A 91 16.88 15.31 -5.89
N TYR A 92 16.40 14.32 -6.64
CA TYR A 92 15.79 14.51 -7.95
C TYR A 92 14.53 15.38 -7.89
N THR A 93 13.66 15.14 -6.91
CA THR A 93 12.39 15.86 -6.75
C THR A 93 12.50 17.14 -5.92
N SER A 94 13.73 17.59 -5.59
CA SER A 94 13.97 18.74 -4.68
C SER A 94 13.21 18.61 -3.35
N GLY A 95 13.09 17.39 -2.84
CA GLY A 95 12.40 17.07 -1.60
C GLY A 95 10.88 17.02 -1.70
N ALA A 96 10.28 17.17 -2.87
CA ALA A 96 8.83 17.19 -3.02
C ALA A 96 8.16 15.90 -2.50
N VAL A 97 8.74 14.73 -2.81
CA VAL A 97 8.22 13.44 -2.34
C VAL A 97 8.28 13.32 -0.82
N ALA A 98 9.45 13.61 -0.21
CA ALA A 98 9.59 13.57 1.25
C ALA A 98 8.62 14.54 1.93
N ASN A 99 8.50 15.77 1.39
CA ASN A 99 7.60 16.78 1.94
C ASN A 99 6.12 16.37 1.84
N ALA A 100 5.72 15.69 0.75
CA ALA A 100 4.35 15.23 0.57
C ALA A 100 3.97 14.13 1.60
N VAL A 101 4.91 13.30 2.03
CA VAL A 101 4.59 12.14 2.88
C VAL A 101 4.94 12.32 4.35
N LYS A 102 5.90 13.19 4.71
CA LYS A 102 6.47 13.30 6.08
C LYS A 102 5.43 13.55 7.17
N ASP A 103 4.35 14.24 6.86
CA ASP A 103 3.29 14.63 7.79
C ASP A 103 2.09 13.66 7.76
N ILE A 104 2.16 12.58 6.95
CA ILE A 104 1.12 11.55 6.94
C ILE A 104 1.20 10.76 8.26
N VAL A 105 0.29 11.08 9.16
CA VAL A 105 0.06 10.49 10.48
C VAL A 105 1.35 10.46 11.34
N GLY A 106 2.15 9.40 11.23
CA GLY A 106 3.37 9.21 12.01
C GLY A 106 4.27 8.14 11.38
N VAL A 107 5.49 8.00 11.92
CA VAL A 107 6.50 7.07 11.37
C VAL A 107 5.98 5.63 11.34
N GLN A 108 5.28 5.18 12.39
CA GLN A 108 4.73 3.83 12.46
C GLN A 108 3.71 3.57 11.35
N PHE A 109 2.89 4.57 11.04
CA PHE A 109 1.95 4.50 9.93
C PHE A 109 2.68 4.43 8.60
N ARG A 110 3.67 5.29 8.37
CA ARG A 110 4.45 5.33 7.13
C ARG A 110 5.31 4.10 6.90
N ASN A 111 5.76 3.43 7.96
CA ASN A 111 6.44 2.12 7.87
C ASN A 111 5.52 0.99 7.39
N MET A 112 4.21 1.15 7.44
CA MET A 112 3.22 0.15 7.03
C MET A 112 2.48 0.53 5.76
N ALA A 113 2.17 1.81 5.57
CA ALA A 113 1.49 2.29 4.38
C ALA A 113 2.37 2.09 3.15
N THR A 114 1.82 1.50 2.09
CA THR A 114 2.56 1.24 0.85
C THR A 114 2.20 2.27 -0.24
N VAL A 115 3.12 2.52 -1.14
CA VAL A 115 2.92 3.40 -2.29
C VAL A 115 1.77 2.90 -3.15
N GLY A 116 1.79 1.61 -3.51
CA GLY A 116 0.72 1.01 -4.30
C GLY A 116 -0.65 1.07 -3.63
N GLY A 117 -0.71 0.82 -2.32
CA GLY A 117 -1.96 0.93 -1.56
C GLY A 117 -2.50 2.36 -1.51
N SER A 118 -1.62 3.35 -1.40
CA SER A 118 -1.98 4.77 -1.38
C SER A 118 -2.50 5.26 -2.74
N ILE A 119 -1.88 4.80 -3.84
CA ILE A 119 -2.31 5.12 -5.21
C ILE A 119 -3.62 4.37 -5.55
N TRP A 120 -3.70 3.08 -5.23
CA TRP A 120 -4.89 2.27 -5.47
C TRP A 120 -6.14 2.81 -4.75
N GLY A 121 -5.96 3.34 -3.54
CA GLY A 121 -7.05 3.89 -2.73
C GLY A 121 -7.79 5.03 -3.40
N ARG A 122 -7.14 5.77 -4.29
CA ARG A 122 -7.70 6.90 -5.07
C ARG A 122 -8.47 7.91 -4.21
N PHE A 123 -8.02 8.09 -2.98
CA PHE A 123 -8.63 9.08 -2.09
C PHE A 123 -8.31 10.50 -2.58
N GLY A 124 -9.31 11.36 -2.67
CA GLY A 124 -9.16 12.74 -3.14
C GLY A 124 -8.27 13.62 -2.23
N PHE A 125 -7.92 13.13 -1.04
CA PHE A 125 -7.00 13.77 -0.09
C PHE A 125 -5.61 13.10 -0.05
N SER A 126 -5.29 12.23 -1.00
CA SER A 126 -4.03 11.48 -0.99
C SER A 126 -2.87 12.35 -1.47
N ASP A 127 -2.01 12.79 -0.54
CA ASP A 127 -0.77 13.51 -0.86
C ASP A 127 0.16 12.67 -1.74
N VAL A 128 0.19 11.36 -1.52
CA VAL A 128 0.95 10.40 -2.34
C VAL A 128 0.47 10.43 -3.79
N LEU A 129 -0.83 10.28 -4.02
CA LEU A 129 -1.39 10.31 -5.38
C LEU A 129 -1.14 11.65 -6.04
N THR A 130 -1.29 12.74 -5.29
CA THR A 130 -1.10 14.09 -5.80
C THR A 130 0.33 14.34 -6.26
N VAL A 131 1.34 13.96 -5.48
CA VAL A 131 2.74 14.19 -5.85
C VAL A 131 3.14 13.35 -7.06
N PHE A 132 2.69 12.09 -7.16
CA PHE A 132 2.98 11.25 -8.32
C PHE A 132 2.30 11.76 -9.59
N LEU A 133 1.05 12.21 -9.51
CA LEU A 133 0.36 12.85 -10.64
C LEU A 133 1.05 14.15 -11.08
N ALA A 134 1.55 14.93 -10.14
CA ALA A 134 2.29 16.17 -10.47
C ALA A 134 3.63 15.90 -11.17
N MET A 135 4.21 14.73 -10.98
CA MET A 135 5.44 14.29 -11.65
C MET A 135 5.19 13.54 -12.97
N ASP A 136 3.93 13.43 -13.39
CA ASP A 136 3.51 12.70 -14.60
C ASP A 136 3.99 11.24 -14.60
N SER A 137 3.79 10.56 -13.47
CA SER A 137 4.29 9.20 -13.19
C SER A 137 3.19 8.15 -13.33
#